data_90e0543d00e1d06b100e63311483bb1f
#
_entry.id   90e0543d00e1d06b100e63311483bb1f
#
_cell.length_a   1.000
_cell.length_b   1.000
_cell.length_c   1.000
_cell.angle_alpha   90.00
_cell.angle_beta   90.00
_cell.angle_gamma   90.00
#
_symmetry.space_group_name_H-M   'P 1'
#
loop_
_entity.id
_entity.type
_entity.pdbx_description
1 polymer ?
#
loop_
_entity_poly.entity_id
_entity_poly.type
_entity_poly.pdbx_seq_one_letter_code
_entity_poly.pdbx_strand_id
1 'polypeptide(L)'
;MKIFTILYSFYGLLVFSSLFIFFSIPLLLGIWFKPLKKMAYWAHHKIARTFFSLIFIPMKIRYEEGVDLKNQYVIIANHFSYIDIPALAALNIPFKFIGKMQVNNIPVLGYIFKNLHIMVDRDSKESRKQTYIDCFRSLDQGYSIGIFPEGGIKTCLLYTSPSPRDRSL
;
A
#
# COMPACT_ATOMS: atom_id res chain seq x y z
N MET A 1 3.36 25.22 -17.54
CA MET A 1 3.06 24.37 -16.38
C MET A 1 2.39 23.04 -16.76
N LYS A 2 1.26 23.01 -17.47
CA LYS A 2 0.55 21.75 -17.78
C LYS A 2 1.38 20.68 -18.51
N ILE A 3 2.19 21.07 -19.50
CA ILE A 3 3.02 20.14 -20.30
C ILE A 3 4.08 19.48 -19.40
N PHE A 4 4.77 20.24 -18.56
CA PHE A 4 5.76 19.70 -17.63
C PHE A 4 5.13 18.68 -16.67
N THR A 5 3.97 18.98 -16.12
CA THR A 5 3.25 18.05 -15.23
C THR A 5 2.90 16.73 -15.94
N ILE A 6 2.43 16.81 -17.20
CA ILE A 6 2.12 15.62 -18.00
C ILE A 6 3.38 14.78 -18.27
N LEU A 7 4.47 15.42 -18.70
CA LEU A 7 5.74 14.73 -18.97
C LEU A 7 6.32 14.08 -17.72
N TYR A 8 6.28 14.78 -16.57
CA TYR A 8 6.75 14.26 -15.30
C TYR A 8 5.87 13.09 -14.80
N SER A 9 4.56 13.18 -14.98
CA SER A 9 3.65 12.07 -14.63
C SER A 9 3.91 10.84 -15.49
N PHE A 10 4.15 11.03 -16.80
CA PHE A 10 4.51 9.95 -17.72
C PHE A 10 5.87 9.33 -17.35
N TYR A 11 6.88 10.15 -17.02
CA TYR A 11 8.16 9.69 -16.50
C TYR A 11 7.99 8.84 -15.21
N GLY A 12 7.21 9.32 -14.25
CA GLY A 12 6.93 8.58 -13.01
C GLY A 12 6.26 7.23 -13.28
N LEU A 13 5.31 7.17 -14.20
CA LEU A 13 4.66 5.93 -14.61
C LEU A 13 5.64 4.97 -15.28
N LEU A 14 6.52 5.47 -16.14
CA LEU A 14 7.55 4.68 -16.82
C LEU A 14 8.55 4.10 -15.80
N VAL A 15 9.02 4.91 -14.87
CA VAL A 15 9.92 4.46 -13.78
C VAL A 15 9.23 3.39 -12.94
N PHE A 16 8.00 3.61 -12.52
CA PHE A 16 7.24 2.63 -11.72
C PHE A 16 7.09 1.30 -12.47
N SER A 17 6.67 1.34 -13.73
CA SER A 17 6.49 0.15 -14.56
C SER A 17 7.79 -0.60 -14.78
N SER A 18 8.89 0.09 -15.04
CA SER A 18 10.22 -0.51 -15.23
C SER A 18 10.70 -1.21 -13.96
N LEU A 19 10.56 -0.56 -12.81
CA LEU A 19 10.89 -1.18 -11.52
C LEU A 19 10.03 -2.41 -11.24
N PHE A 20 8.73 -2.31 -11.53
CA PHE A 20 7.79 -3.41 -11.32
C PHE A 20 8.14 -4.62 -12.20
N ILE A 21 8.53 -4.40 -13.47
CA ILE A 21 9.00 -5.44 -14.36
C ILE A 21 10.33 -6.03 -13.85
N PHE A 22 11.29 -5.19 -13.47
CA PHE A 22 12.59 -5.64 -12.96
C PHE A 22 12.45 -6.51 -11.70
N PHE A 23 11.59 -6.11 -10.78
CA PHE A 23 11.33 -6.87 -9.54
C PHE A 23 10.23 -7.93 -9.67
N SER A 24 9.69 -8.18 -10.88
CA SER A 24 8.63 -9.18 -11.07
C SER A 24 9.07 -10.58 -10.66
N ILE A 25 10.32 -10.99 -10.94
CA ILE A 25 10.83 -12.31 -10.58
C ILE A 25 10.79 -12.52 -9.04
N PRO A 26 11.43 -11.71 -8.19
CA PRO A 26 11.36 -11.90 -6.75
C PRO A 26 9.94 -11.77 -6.19
N LEU A 27 9.07 -10.94 -6.80
CA LEU A 27 7.66 -10.86 -6.42
C LEU A 27 6.93 -12.16 -6.68
N LEU A 28 7.04 -12.73 -7.87
CA LEU A 28 6.38 -13.96 -8.27
C LEU A 28 6.92 -15.17 -7.51
N LEU A 29 8.24 -15.27 -7.33
CA LEU A 29 8.84 -16.33 -6.52
C LEU A 29 8.35 -16.31 -5.07
N GLY A 30 8.24 -15.12 -4.49
CA GLY A 30 7.69 -14.97 -3.13
C GLY A 30 6.19 -15.25 -3.02
N ILE A 31 5.44 -15.15 -4.14
CA ILE A 31 4.02 -15.53 -4.20
C ILE A 31 3.88 -17.05 -4.36
N TRP A 32 4.65 -17.66 -5.25
CA TRP A 32 4.51 -19.07 -5.60
C TRP A 32 5.12 -20.01 -4.55
N PHE A 33 6.21 -19.59 -3.91
CA PHE A 33 6.94 -20.40 -2.94
C PHE A 33 6.84 -19.80 -1.53
N LYS A 34 6.06 -20.43 -0.64
CA LYS A 34 5.86 -19.97 0.76
C LYS A 34 7.14 -19.62 1.50
N PRO A 35 8.27 -20.39 1.41
CA PRO A 35 9.52 -20.03 2.09
C PRO A 35 10.12 -18.71 1.60
N LEU A 36 9.84 -18.33 0.35
CA LEU A 36 10.36 -17.11 -0.29
C LEU A 36 9.45 -15.88 -0.10
N LYS A 37 8.38 -15.99 0.68
CA LYS A 37 7.41 -14.91 0.85
C LYS A 37 8.05 -13.60 1.36
N LYS A 38 9.08 -13.70 2.20
CA LYS A 38 9.85 -12.53 2.66
C LYS A 38 10.53 -11.78 1.51
N MET A 39 10.89 -12.48 0.44
CA MET A 39 11.51 -11.88 -0.76
C MET A 39 10.51 -10.99 -1.53
N ALA A 40 9.23 -11.36 -1.58
CA ALA A 40 8.20 -10.51 -2.19
C ALA A 40 8.03 -9.19 -1.43
N TYR A 41 8.01 -9.23 -0.09
CA TYR A 41 7.93 -8.00 0.72
C TYR A 41 9.20 -7.16 0.62
N TRP A 42 10.37 -7.79 0.59
CA TRP A 42 11.64 -7.10 0.32
C TRP A 42 11.62 -6.39 -1.04
N ALA A 43 11.18 -7.09 -2.11
CA ALA A 43 11.06 -6.52 -3.43
C ALA A 43 10.09 -5.33 -3.45
N HIS A 44 8.94 -5.47 -2.80
CA HIS A 44 7.95 -4.40 -2.67
C HIS A 44 8.53 -3.14 -2.01
N HIS A 45 9.24 -3.33 -0.88
CA HIS A 45 9.95 -2.24 -0.20
C HIS A 45 11.03 -1.60 -1.09
N LYS A 46 11.81 -2.41 -1.82
CA LYS A 46 12.85 -1.91 -2.73
C LYS A 46 12.26 -1.13 -3.90
N ILE A 47 11.20 -1.63 -4.53
CA ILE A 47 10.46 -0.91 -5.58
C ILE A 47 10.09 0.49 -5.07
N ALA A 48 9.45 0.56 -3.91
CA ALA A 48 8.97 1.82 -3.35
C ALA A 48 10.10 2.81 -3.11
N ARG A 49 11.17 2.41 -2.42
CA ARG A 49 12.29 3.30 -2.12
C ARG A 49 13.04 3.76 -3.36
N THR A 50 13.32 2.83 -4.30
CA THR A 50 14.00 3.15 -5.56
C THR A 50 13.13 4.06 -6.44
N PHE A 51 11.81 3.85 -6.45
CA PHE A 51 10.87 4.72 -7.15
C PHE A 51 11.01 6.17 -6.69
N PHE A 52 10.92 6.43 -5.37
CA PHE A 52 11.06 7.79 -4.85
C PHE A 52 12.41 8.42 -5.15
N SER A 53 13.49 7.65 -5.11
CA SER A 53 14.82 8.13 -5.48
C SER A 53 14.90 8.54 -6.95
N LEU A 54 14.34 7.71 -7.85
CA LEU A 54 14.41 7.95 -9.29
C LEU A 54 13.50 9.09 -9.76
N ILE A 55 12.36 9.30 -9.11
CA ILE A 55 11.48 10.45 -9.41
C ILE A 55 11.92 11.73 -8.71
N PHE A 56 13.11 11.75 -8.07
CA PHE A 56 13.69 12.91 -7.40
C PHE A 56 12.82 13.50 -6.27
N ILE A 57 12.00 12.68 -5.61
CA ILE A 57 11.25 13.06 -4.41
C ILE A 57 11.98 12.50 -3.18
N PRO A 58 12.74 13.33 -2.45
CA PRO A 58 13.45 12.86 -1.26
C PRO A 58 12.44 12.47 -0.17
N MET A 59 12.53 11.23 0.31
CA MET A 59 11.68 10.72 1.37
C MET A 59 12.48 10.49 2.64
N LYS A 60 12.04 11.13 3.74
CA LYS A 60 12.57 10.89 5.09
C LYS A 60 11.52 10.19 5.92
N ILE A 61 11.85 9.00 6.40
CA ILE A 61 11.01 8.25 7.34
C ILE A 61 11.58 8.46 8.73
N ARG A 62 10.76 8.93 9.64
CA ARG A 62 11.11 9.07 11.06
C ARG A 62 10.18 8.19 11.87
N TYR A 63 10.73 7.43 12.78
CA TYR A 63 9.97 6.66 13.76
C TYR A 63 10.08 7.38 15.11
N GLU A 64 8.98 7.44 15.84
CA GLU A 64 8.99 7.97 17.20
C GLU A 64 9.74 7.04 18.15
N GLU A 65 10.23 7.58 19.26
CA GLU A 65 10.85 6.80 20.31
C GLU A 65 9.86 5.76 20.85
N GLY A 66 10.34 4.51 21.06
CA GLY A 66 9.52 3.41 21.53
C GLY A 66 8.84 2.58 20.43
N VAL A 67 8.93 2.98 19.15
CA VAL A 67 8.43 2.17 18.04
C VAL A 67 9.43 1.02 17.77
N ASP A 68 9.04 -0.20 18.11
CA ASP A 68 9.82 -1.40 17.77
C ASP A 68 9.36 -1.96 16.42
N LEU A 69 10.21 -1.85 15.38
CA LEU A 69 9.91 -2.34 14.03
C LEU A 69 9.72 -3.85 13.91
N LYS A 70 9.94 -4.60 14.99
CA LYS A 70 9.65 -6.04 15.06
C LYS A 70 8.20 -6.34 15.42
N ASN A 71 7.49 -5.36 15.98
CA ASN A 71 6.09 -5.51 16.35
C ASN A 71 5.16 -5.30 15.14
N GLN A 72 3.94 -5.79 15.26
CA GLN A 72 2.87 -5.61 14.29
C GLN A 72 2.04 -4.37 14.65
N TYR A 73 1.69 -3.58 13.64
CA TYR A 73 0.95 -2.34 13.80
C TYR A 73 -0.25 -2.31 12.85
N VAL A 74 -1.27 -1.58 13.25
CA VAL A 74 -2.28 -1.08 12.32
C VAL A 74 -1.87 0.35 11.95
N ILE A 75 -1.41 0.51 10.71
CA ILE A 75 -0.90 1.77 10.19
C ILE A 75 -2.05 2.49 9.50
N ILE A 76 -2.44 3.62 10.06
CA ILE A 76 -3.50 4.46 9.53
C ILE A 76 -2.86 5.68 8.89
N ALA A 77 -3.16 5.91 7.61
CA ALA A 77 -2.64 7.04 6.86
C ALA A 77 -3.74 7.75 6.06
N ASN A 78 -3.57 9.05 5.84
CA ASN A 78 -4.41 9.81 4.92
C ASN A 78 -4.16 9.39 3.48
N HIS A 79 -5.19 9.53 2.61
CA HIS A 79 -5.11 9.13 1.21
C HIS A 79 -5.47 10.28 0.28
N PHE A 80 -4.46 11.07 -0.11
CA PHE A 80 -4.63 12.23 -0.98
C PHE A 80 -4.17 11.96 -2.42
N SER A 81 -3.31 10.95 -2.62
CA SER A 81 -2.68 10.67 -3.91
C SER A 81 -2.38 9.18 -4.09
N TYR A 82 -2.26 8.75 -5.35
CA TYR A 82 -1.76 7.41 -5.67
C TYR A 82 -0.33 7.17 -5.15
N ILE A 83 0.43 8.23 -4.91
CA ILE A 83 1.81 8.13 -4.41
C ILE A 83 1.89 7.73 -2.93
N ASP A 84 0.77 7.82 -2.19
CA ASP A 84 0.70 7.40 -0.79
C ASP A 84 0.88 5.89 -0.63
N ILE A 85 0.47 5.11 -1.64
CA ILE A 85 0.62 3.65 -1.63
C ILE A 85 2.11 3.26 -1.64
N PRO A 86 2.95 3.70 -2.60
CA PRO A 86 4.38 3.43 -2.53
C PRO A 86 5.07 4.14 -1.35
N ALA A 87 4.56 5.27 -0.85
CA ALA A 87 5.12 5.91 0.34
C ALA A 87 5.01 5.01 1.57
N LEU A 88 3.84 4.42 1.81
CA LEU A 88 3.66 3.42 2.86
C LEU A 88 4.50 2.16 2.60
N ALA A 89 4.58 1.69 1.37
CA ALA A 89 5.38 0.52 1.00
C ALA A 89 6.89 0.71 1.24
N ALA A 90 7.34 1.94 1.39
CA ALA A 90 8.73 2.24 1.72
C ALA A 90 9.07 2.12 3.22
N LEU A 91 8.09 1.89 4.10
CA LEU A 91 8.33 1.58 5.51
C LEU A 91 9.11 0.27 5.66
N ASN A 92 10.02 0.22 6.62
CA ASN A 92 10.85 -0.97 6.85
C ASN A 92 10.18 -1.99 7.79
N ILE A 93 8.90 -2.24 7.58
CA ILE A 93 8.10 -3.25 8.29
C ILE A 93 7.29 -4.06 7.28
N PRO A 94 7.18 -5.37 7.44
CA PRO A 94 6.33 -6.17 6.57
C PRO A 94 4.85 -5.86 6.88
N PHE A 95 4.09 -5.44 5.87
CA PHE A 95 2.67 -5.16 6.06
C PHE A 95 1.84 -5.50 4.83
N LYS A 96 0.53 -5.60 5.03
CA LYS A 96 -0.46 -5.80 3.99
C LYS A 96 -1.38 -4.60 3.91
N PHE A 97 -1.67 -4.14 2.71
CA PHE A 97 -2.72 -3.17 2.45
C PHE A 97 -4.10 -3.81 2.51
N ILE A 98 -5.10 -3.02 2.90
CA ILE A 98 -6.50 -3.31 2.62
C ILE A 98 -6.87 -2.53 1.34
N GLY A 99 -7.05 -3.25 0.24
CA GLY A 99 -7.31 -2.67 -1.08
C GLY A 99 -8.70 -2.98 -1.60
N LYS A 100 -9.18 -2.10 -2.49
CA LYS A 100 -10.46 -2.27 -3.17
C LYS A 100 -10.41 -3.47 -4.13
N MET A 101 -11.48 -4.27 -4.19
CA MET A 101 -11.60 -5.43 -5.09
C MET A 101 -11.34 -5.07 -6.57
N GLN A 102 -11.68 -3.83 -6.99
CA GLN A 102 -11.46 -3.36 -8.36
C GLN A 102 -9.98 -3.34 -8.80
N VAL A 103 -9.03 -3.28 -7.85
CA VAL A 103 -7.59 -3.39 -8.15
C VAL A 103 -7.27 -4.73 -8.83
N ASN A 104 -8.05 -5.78 -8.56
CA ASN A 104 -7.89 -7.10 -9.17
C ASN A 104 -8.03 -7.10 -10.70
N ASN A 105 -8.72 -6.11 -11.25
CA ASN A 105 -8.94 -5.98 -12.70
C ASN A 105 -7.72 -5.42 -13.47
N ILE A 106 -6.69 -4.95 -12.75
CA ILE A 106 -5.46 -4.45 -13.36
C ILE A 106 -4.54 -5.64 -13.62
N PRO A 107 -4.18 -5.92 -14.89
CA PRO A 107 -3.31 -7.04 -15.23
C PRO A 107 -2.01 -7.00 -14.42
N VAL A 108 -1.49 -8.15 -14.02
CA VAL A 108 -0.27 -8.36 -13.23
C VAL A 108 -0.35 -7.73 -11.83
N LEU A 109 -0.65 -6.43 -11.72
CA LEU A 109 -0.77 -5.73 -10.43
C LEU A 109 -1.88 -6.35 -9.57
N GLY A 110 -3.03 -6.62 -10.16
CA GLY A 110 -4.16 -7.26 -9.47
C GLY A 110 -3.78 -8.65 -8.95
N TYR A 111 -3.10 -9.45 -9.76
CA TYR A 111 -2.60 -10.76 -9.33
C TYR A 111 -1.65 -10.65 -8.13
N ILE A 112 -0.67 -9.74 -8.18
CA ILE A 112 0.29 -9.53 -7.09
C ILE A 112 -0.44 -9.01 -5.86
N PHE A 113 -1.33 -8.03 -6.04
CA PHE A 113 -2.08 -7.44 -4.93
C PHE A 113 -2.96 -8.47 -4.22
N LYS A 114 -3.70 -9.30 -4.96
CA LYS A 114 -4.53 -10.37 -4.42
C LYS A 114 -3.75 -11.38 -3.58
N ASN A 115 -2.51 -11.68 -3.95
CA ASN A 115 -1.69 -12.69 -3.28
C ASN A 115 -0.88 -12.14 -2.10
N LEU A 116 -0.54 -10.86 -2.10
CA LEU A 116 0.28 -10.24 -1.04
C LEU A 116 -0.52 -9.39 -0.05
N HIS A 117 -1.70 -8.91 -0.44
CA HIS A 117 -2.50 -7.96 0.34
C HIS A 117 -3.91 -8.51 0.64
N ILE A 118 -4.74 -7.72 1.29
CA ILE A 118 -6.10 -8.06 1.65
C ILE A 118 -7.05 -7.30 0.72
N MET A 119 -7.94 -8.02 0.05
CA MET A 119 -8.93 -7.42 -0.84
C MET A 119 -10.27 -7.27 -0.13
N VAL A 120 -10.94 -6.15 -0.35
CA VAL A 120 -12.27 -5.89 0.22
C VAL A 120 -13.24 -5.42 -0.86
N ASP A 121 -14.38 -6.08 -0.93
CA ASP A 121 -15.60 -5.55 -1.53
C ASP A 121 -16.38 -4.82 -0.45
N ARG A 122 -16.45 -3.48 -0.57
CA ARG A 122 -17.06 -2.63 0.45
C ARG A 122 -18.59 -2.70 0.45
N ASP A 123 -19.18 -3.14 -0.64
CA ASP A 123 -20.62 -3.25 -0.80
C ASP A 123 -21.16 -4.57 -0.22
N SER A 124 -20.29 -5.57 -0.05
CA SER A 124 -20.60 -6.86 0.56
C SER A 124 -20.32 -6.88 2.07
N LYS A 125 -21.33 -7.22 2.89
CA LYS A 125 -21.18 -7.42 4.34
C LYS A 125 -20.25 -8.59 4.66
N GLU A 126 -20.37 -9.66 3.90
CA GLU A 126 -19.58 -10.89 4.03
C GLU A 126 -18.11 -10.59 3.73
N SER A 127 -17.82 -9.84 2.67
CA SER A 127 -16.46 -9.45 2.32
C SER A 127 -15.84 -8.58 3.40
N ARG A 128 -16.58 -7.61 3.95
CA ARG A 128 -16.10 -6.80 5.07
C ARG A 128 -15.78 -7.65 6.31
N LYS A 129 -16.66 -8.59 6.66
CA LYS A 129 -16.42 -9.52 7.77
C LYS A 129 -15.18 -10.37 7.53
N GLN A 130 -15.02 -10.91 6.30
CA GLN A 130 -13.86 -11.69 5.94
C GLN A 130 -12.56 -10.87 6.02
N THR A 131 -12.61 -9.59 5.62
CA THR A 131 -11.48 -8.66 5.75
C THR A 131 -10.99 -8.55 7.19
N TYR A 132 -11.86 -8.45 8.19
CA TYR A 132 -11.46 -8.45 9.60
C TYR A 132 -10.73 -9.74 9.99
N ILE A 133 -11.26 -10.88 9.60
CA ILE A 133 -10.63 -12.18 9.88
C ILE A 133 -9.24 -12.26 9.24
N ASP A 134 -9.10 -11.78 8.01
CA ASP A 134 -7.84 -11.79 7.29
C ASP A 134 -6.82 -10.80 7.86
N CYS A 135 -7.29 -9.67 8.43
CA CYS A 135 -6.44 -8.75 9.18
C CYS A 135 -5.86 -9.40 10.44
N PHE A 136 -6.68 -9.99 11.29
CA PHE A 136 -6.22 -10.69 12.49
C PHE A 136 -5.26 -11.82 12.15
N ARG A 137 -5.62 -12.68 11.19
CA ARG A 137 -4.72 -13.73 10.70
C ARG A 137 -3.39 -13.20 10.19
N SER A 138 -3.39 -12.01 9.57
CA SER A 138 -2.17 -11.39 9.07
C SER A 138 -1.29 -10.86 10.20
N LEU A 139 -1.90 -10.26 11.23
CA LEU A 139 -1.19 -9.83 12.44
C LEU A 139 -0.55 -11.02 13.15
N ASP A 140 -1.28 -12.14 13.33
CA ASP A 140 -0.76 -13.37 13.92
C ASP A 140 0.41 -13.96 13.11
N GLN A 141 0.44 -13.73 11.81
CA GLN A 141 1.55 -14.13 10.93
C GLN A 141 2.74 -13.17 10.95
N GLY A 142 2.72 -12.11 11.75
CA GLY A 142 3.78 -11.14 11.86
C GLY A 142 3.74 -10.00 10.83
N TYR A 143 2.60 -9.78 10.14
CA TYR A 143 2.41 -8.66 9.22
C TYR A 143 1.63 -7.54 9.89
N SER A 144 2.07 -6.31 9.71
CA SER A 144 1.27 -5.11 10.00
C SER A 144 0.15 -4.93 8.98
N ILE A 145 -0.82 -4.09 9.28
CA ILE A 145 -1.94 -3.76 8.37
C ILE A 145 -1.89 -2.29 8.02
N GLY A 146 -1.84 -1.97 6.73
CA GLY A 146 -1.93 -0.60 6.23
C GLY A 146 -3.36 -0.29 5.75
N ILE A 147 -3.94 0.77 6.27
CA ILE A 147 -5.31 1.19 5.94
C ILE A 147 -5.38 2.68 5.64
N PHE A 148 -6.16 3.02 4.62
CA PHE A 148 -6.58 4.38 4.31
C PHE A 148 -8.08 4.50 4.66
N PRO A 149 -8.42 5.10 5.81
CA PRO A 149 -9.80 5.09 6.34
C PRO A 149 -10.79 5.85 5.45
N GLU A 150 -10.32 6.85 4.68
CA GLU A 150 -11.17 7.59 3.73
C GLU A 150 -11.73 6.69 2.62
N GLY A 151 -11.09 5.57 2.39
CA GLY A 151 -11.55 4.58 1.43
C GLY A 151 -11.40 4.97 -0.04
N GLY A 152 -10.71 6.05 -0.36
CA GLY A 152 -10.42 6.54 -1.69
C GLY A 152 -9.70 7.88 -1.63
N ILE A 153 -9.09 8.26 -2.74
CA ILE A 153 -8.37 9.52 -2.84
C ILE A 153 -9.38 10.67 -2.77
N LYS A 154 -9.21 11.54 -1.78
CA LYS A 154 -10.01 12.76 -1.64
C LYS A 154 -9.12 13.97 -1.90
N THR A 155 -9.46 14.71 -2.95
CA THR A 155 -8.67 15.86 -3.42
C THR A 155 -8.87 17.12 -2.58
N CYS A 156 -9.79 17.12 -1.60
CA CYS A 156 -10.06 18.29 -0.77
C CYS A 156 -9.28 18.21 0.54
N LEU A 157 -8.30 19.07 0.71
CA LEU A 157 -7.48 19.21 1.91
C LEU A 157 -8.27 19.61 3.17
N LEU A 158 -9.48 20.14 3.01
CA LEU A 158 -10.36 20.57 4.11
C LEU A 158 -11.31 19.46 4.59
N TYR A 159 -11.31 18.32 3.92
CA TYR A 159 -12.17 17.22 4.32
C TYR A 159 -11.43 16.30 5.30
N THR A 160 -11.61 16.57 6.57
CA THR A 160 -11.42 15.55 7.61
C THR A 160 -12.66 14.68 7.64
N SER A 161 -12.50 13.36 7.67
CA SER A 161 -13.64 12.46 7.90
C SER A 161 -14.28 12.89 9.23
N PRO A 162 -15.57 13.24 9.26
CA PRO A 162 -16.18 13.71 10.50
C PRO A 162 -16.04 12.63 11.56
N SER A 163 -15.52 13.01 12.72
CA SER A 163 -15.47 12.12 13.88
C SER A 163 -16.88 11.58 14.17
N PRO A 164 -17.05 10.37 14.67
CA PRO A 164 -18.33 9.91 15.17
C PRO A 164 -18.99 10.88 16.17
N ARG A 165 -18.19 11.70 16.87
CA ARG A 165 -18.66 12.75 17.77
C ARG A 165 -19.27 13.96 17.03
N ASP A 166 -18.82 14.22 15.79
CA ASP A 166 -19.31 15.36 14.99
C ASP A 166 -20.64 15.06 14.28
N ARG A 167 -21.13 13.80 14.35
CA ARG A 167 -22.42 13.38 13.78
C ARG A 167 -23.59 13.50 14.75
N SER A 168 -23.32 13.90 15.98
CA SER A 168 -24.33 14.01 17.06
C SER A 168 -24.83 15.45 17.31
N LEU A 169 -24.60 16.37 16.36
CA LEU A 169 -25.16 17.75 16.39
C LEU A 169 -26.22 17.91 15.33
#